data_f2b3e6b47cf4580286b69417b62e157f
#
_entry.id   f2b3e6b47cf4580286b69417b62e157f
#
_cell.length_a   1.000
_cell.length_b   1.000
_cell.length_c   1.000
_cell.angle_alpha   90.00
_cell.angle_beta   90.00
_cell.angle_gamma   90.00
#
_symmetry.space_group_name_H-M   'P 1'
#
loop_
_entity.id
_entity.type
_entity.pdbx_description
1 polymer ?
#
loop_
_entity_poly.entity_id
_entity_poly.type
_entity_poly.pdbx_seq_one_letter_code
_entity_poly.pdbx_strand_id
1 'polypeptide(L)'
;MNRIVLNMLLILVSLTTSAADMKDVFTVMPDSVLPTLTRNNRLDMIDFVASGMKAEVNDVFDEKSTLDTLTADYLHITLNEAVKVEMKLLPSSRQLADSADNVVCVVMTYGKQPIESKVTLYTSKWTPLPSSLKITSNEVASLSISSNTLSLKKSFRNEENKEEQRLTTLKWNGCIFNKD
;
A
#
# COMPACT_ATOMS: atom_id res chain seq x y z
N MET A 1 -65.31 -16.86 -4.76
CA MET A 1 -64.29 -16.37 -5.74
C MET A 1 -63.18 -15.74 -4.91
N ASN A 2 -62.18 -16.53 -4.52
CA ASN A 2 -61.09 -16.11 -3.63
C ASN A 2 -59.90 -15.63 -4.51
N ARG A 3 -59.58 -14.37 -4.41
CA ARG A 3 -58.36 -13.80 -4.97
C ARG A 3 -57.21 -14.00 -3.98
N ILE A 4 -56.39 -14.99 -4.25
CA ILE A 4 -55.11 -15.17 -3.57
C ILE A 4 -54.14 -14.11 -4.12
N VAL A 5 -53.86 -13.10 -3.30
CA VAL A 5 -52.80 -12.14 -3.58
C VAL A 5 -51.49 -12.76 -3.20
N LEU A 6 -50.73 -13.23 -4.17
CA LEU A 6 -49.38 -13.75 -3.99
C LEU A 6 -48.44 -12.57 -3.79
N ASN A 7 -48.14 -12.25 -2.53
CA ASN A 7 -47.08 -11.30 -2.18
C ASN A 7 -45.74 -11.98 -2.41
N MET A 8 -45.14 -11.70 -3.57
CA MET A 8 -43.76 -12.05 -3.91
C MET A 8 -42.84 -11.09 -3.17
N LEU A 9 -42.39 -11.49 -1.98
CA LEU A 9 -41.39 -10.77 -1.20
C LEU A 9 -40.06 -10.85 -1.95
N LEU A 10 -39.71 -9.82 -2.73
CA LEU A 10 -38.43 -9.68 -3.39
C LEU A 10 -37.39 -9.38 -2.32
N ILE A 11 -36.69 -10.42 -1.83
CA ILE A 11 -35.53 -10.25 -0.97
C ILE A 11 -34.41 -9.70 -1.83
N LEU A 12 -34.22 -8.38 -1.80
CA LEU A 12 -33.04 -7.72 -2.35
C LEU A 12 -31.85 -8.12 -1.45
N VAL A 13 -31.14 -9.17 -1.84
CA VAL A 13 -29.83 -9.48 -1.26
C VAL A 13 -28.87 -8.44 -1.83
N SER A 14 -28.69 -7.35 -1.10
CA SER A 14 -27.60 -6.41 -1.35
C SER A 14 -26.29 -7.16 -1.11
N LEU A 15 -25.64 -7.58 -2.19
CA LEU A 15 -24.25 -7.98 -2.18
C LEU A 15 -23.45 -6.75 -1.80
N THR A 16 -23.18 -6.59 -0.51
CA THR A 16 -22.18 -5.63 -0.05
C THR A 16 -20.82 -6.15 -0.51
N THR A 17 -20.34 -5.66 -1.64
CA THR A 17 -18.93 -5.80 -2.00
C THR A 17 -18.15 -5.07 -0.93
N SER A 18 -17.60 -5.83 0.03
CA SER A 18 -16.66 -5.27 1.00
C SER A 18 -15.45 -4.77 0.22
N ALA A 19 -15.16 -3.49 0.32
CA ALA A 19 -13.90 -2.95 -0.18
C ALA A 19 -12.76 -3.74 0.49
N ALA A 20 -11.69 -4.00 -0.26
CA ALA A 20 -10.53 -4.69 0.30
C ALA A 20 -9.98 -3.88 1.48
N ASP A 21 -9.73 -4.55 2.60
CA ASP A 21 -9.05 -3.97 3.76
C ASP A 21 -7.53 -4.22 3.66
N MET A 22 -6.72 -3.24 4.01
CA MET A 22 -5.26 -3.36 3.98
C MET A 22 -4.76 -4.52 4.84
N LYS A 23 -5.40 -4.77 5.99
CA LYS A 23 -5.10 -5.90 6.86
C LYS A 23 -5.22 -7.23 6.11
N ASP A 24 -6.33 -7.42 5.38
CA ASP A 24 -6.58 -8.66 4.64
C ASP A 24 -5.59 -8.82 3.48
N VAL A 25 -5.36 -7.75 2.73
CA VAL A 25 -4.39 -7.72 1.63
C VAL A 25 -2.97 -8.00 2.12
N PHE A 26 -2.56 -7.43 3.25
CA PHE A 26 -1.25 -7.67 3.86
C PHE A 26 -1.10 -9.12 4.34
N THR A 27 -2.16 -9.69 4.91
CA THR A 27 -2.17 -11.09 5.40
C THR A 27 -1.92 -12.09 4.28
N VAL A 28 -2.52 -11.87 3.10
CA VAL A 28 -2.41 -12.79 1.95
C VAL A 28 -1.25 -12.45 1.00
N MET A 29 -0.44 -11.43 1.34
CA MET A 29 0.73 -11.05 0.55
C MET A 29 1.69 -12.23 0.38
N PRO A 30 2.14 -12.53 -0.86
CA PRO A 30 3.19 -13.52 -1.09
C PRO A 30 4.51 -13.10 -0.43
N ASP A 31 5.24 -14.04 0.17
CA ASP A 31 6.53 -13.76 0.80
C ASP A 31 7.57 -13.24 -0.21
N SER A 32 7.38 -13.52 -1.50
CA SER A 32 8.24 -12.98 -2.58
C SER A 32 8.18 -11.45 -2.74
N VAL A 33 7.11 -10.79 -2.24
CA VAL A 33 6.98 -9.32 -2.27
C VAL A 33 7.84 -8.69 -1.17
N LEU A 34 7.89 -9.34 0.00
CA LEU A 34 8.64 -8.88 1.15
C LEU A 34 9.33 -10.08 1.85
N PRO A 35 10.45 -10.59 1.28
CA PRO A 35 11.03 -11.87 1.68
C PRO A 35 11.53 -11.92 3.13
N THR A 36 11.76 -10.78 3.77
CA THR A 36 12.22 -10.71 5.16
C THR A 36 11.09 -10.95 6.16
N LEU A 37 9.83 -10.71 5.77
CA LEU A 37 8.65 -10.89 6.62
C LEU A 37 7.79 -12.07 6.15
N THR A 38 7.90 -13.18 6.88
CA THR A 38 7.03 -14.34 6.64
C THR A 38 5.56 -14.02 6.89
N ARG A 39 4.66 -14.88 6.39
CA ARG A 39 3.24 -14.76 6.68
C ARG A 39 2.96 -14.78 8.21
N ASN A 40 3.68 -15.56 8.99
CA ASN A 40 3.50 -15.59 10.44
C ASN A 40 3.92 -14.25 11.08
N ASN A 41 5.06 -13.68 10.68
CA ASN A 41 5.45 -12.36 11.16
C ASN A 41 4.35 -11.31 10.90
N ARG A 42 3.73 -11.33 9.71
CA ARG A 42 2.64 -10.39 9.36
C ARG A 42 1.39 -10.60 10.21
N LEU A 43 1.03 -11.85 10.50
CA LEU A 43 -0.10 -12.17 11.39
C LEU A 43 0.18 -11.69 12.82
N ASP A 44 1.37 -11.96 13.35
CA ASP A 44 1.77 -11.51 14.69
C ASP A 44 1.74 -9.97 14.80
N MET A 45 2.26 -9.25 13.78
CA MET A 45 2.19 -7.78 13.73
C MET A 45 0.73 -7.28 13.79
N ILE A 46 -0.17 -7.91 13.03
CA ILE A 46 -1.60 -7.55 13.01
C ILE A 46 -2.24 -7.80 14.37
N ASP A 47 -1.94 -8.92 15.01
CA ASP A 47 -2.48 -9.27 16.32
C ASP A 47 -1.95 -8.34 17.42
N PHE A 48 -0.70 -7.90 17.34
CA PHE A 48 -0.13 -6.91 18.23
C PHE A 48 -0.83 -5.55 18.09
N VAL A 49 -1.08 -5.08 16.85
CA VAL A 49 -1.87 -3.86 16.62
C VAL A 49 -3.27 -3.99 17.21
N ALA A 50 -3.96 -5.12 16.95
CA ALA A 50 -5.30 -5.36 17.48
C ALA A 50 -5.36 -5.40 19.01
N SER A 51 -4.25 -5.81 19.65
CA SER A 51 -4.11 -5.86 21.10
C SER A 51 -3.58 -4.55 21.73
N GLY A 52 -3.33 -3.50 20.92
CA GLY A 52 -2.76 -2.23 21.38
C GLY A 52 -1.30 -2.33 21.81
N MET A 53 -0.60 -3.39 21.39
CA MET A 53 0.83 -3.59 21.67
C MET A 53 1.69 -3.02 20.55
N LYS A 54 2.99 -2.83 20.83
CA LYS A 54 3.97 -2.52 19.79
C LYS A 54 4.07 -3.69 18.83
N ALA A 55 3.78 -3.45 17.56
CA ALA A 55 3.79 -4.47 16.53
C ALA A 55 5.22 -4.72 16.00
N GLU A 56 6.08 -5.28 16.85
CA GLU A 56 7.47 -5.59 16.55
C GLU A 56 7.67 -7.11 16.52
N VAL A 57 8.34 -7.61 15.49
CA VAL A 57 8.71 -9.02 15.32
C VAL A 57 10.16 -9.12 14.89
N ASN A 58 10.79 -10.29 15.13
CA ASN A 58 12.05 -10.61 14.50
C ASN A 58 11.79 -11.21 13.11
N ASP A 59 12.43 -10.66 12.10
CA ASP A 59 12.34 -11.13 10.71
C ASP A 59 13.18 -12.41 10.48
N VAL A 60 13.28 -12.87 9.23
CA VAL A 60 14.03 -14.09 8.88
C VAL A 60 15.55 -13.97 9.11
N PHE A 61 16.08 -12.77 9.32
CA PHE A 61 17.48 -12.50 9.63
C PHE A 61 17.68 -12.18 11.11
N ASP A 62 16.66 -12.37 11.94
CA ASP A 62 16.65 -12.02 13.37
C ASP A 62 16.79 -10.51 13.63
N GLU A 63 16.46 -9.68 12.62
CA GLU A 63 16.39 -8.23 12.75
C GLU A 63 14.99 -7.79 13.16
N LYS A 64 14.90 -6.69 13.91
CA LYS A 64 13.63 -6.14 14.37
C LYS A 64 12.94 -5.38 13.28
N SER A 65 11.74 -5.85 12.94
CA SER A 65 10.80 -5.18 12.03
C SER A 65 9.57 -4.70 12.79
N THR A 66 9.09 -3.50 12.51
CA THR A 66 7.94 -2.89 13.20
C THR A 66 6.89 -2.45 12.20
N LEU A 67 5.63 -2.83 12.43
CA LEU A 67 4.47 -2.25 11.76
C LEU A 67 4.07 -0.97 12.50
N ASP A 68 4.46 0.16 11.94
CA ASP A 68 4.31 1.49 12.58
C ASP A 68 2.90 2.05 12.46
N THR A 69 2.23 1.75 11.34
CA THR A 69 0.88 2.25 11.05
C THR A 69 0.10 1.21 10.27
N LEU A 70 -1.16 0.99 10.65
CA LEU A 70 -2.12 0.18 9.91
C LEU A 70 -3.49 0.87 9.96
N THR A 71 -4.04 1.18 8.80
CA THR A 71 -5.40 1.69 8.60
C THR A 71 -6.14 0.79 7.61
N ALA A 72 -7.41 1.08 7.33
CA ALA A 72 -8.19 0.30 6.36
C ALA A 72 -7.57 0.30 4.94
N ASP A 73 -6.82 1.34 4.57
CA ASP A 73 -6.28 1.50 3.21
C ASP A 73 -4.78 1.80 3.15
N TYR A 74 -4.08 1.89 4.29
CA TYR A 74 -2.66 2.23 4.35
C TYR A 74 -1.93 1.43 5.43
N LEU A 75 -0.66 1.08 5.16
CA LEU A 75 0.27 0.61 6.17
C LEU A 75 1.67 1.21 5.97
N HIS A 76 2.42 1.29 7.07
CA HIS A 76 3.84 1.63 7.09
C HIS A 76 4.59 0.63 7.96
N ILE A 77 5.69 0.10 7.43
CA ILE A 77 6.58 -0.85 8.12
C ILE A 77 8.00 -0.31 8.07
N THR A 78 8.66 -0.28 9.21
CA THR A 78 10.11 -0.17 9.32
C THR A 78 10.68 -1.58 9.42
N LEU A 79 11.31 -2.08 8.34
CA LEU A 79 11.94 -3.41 8.35
C LEU A 79 13.23 -3.40 9.13
N ASN A 80 14.04 -2.36 8.96
CA ASN A 80 15.26 -2.10 9.71
C ASN A 80 15.68 -0.64 9.52
N GLU A 81 16.86 -0.24 10.00
CA GLU A 81 17.35 1.14 9.88
C GLU A 81 17.51 1.65 8.42
N ALA A 82 17.64 0.73 7.47
CA ALA A 82 17.89 1.08 6.07
C ALA A 82 16.69 0.84 5.14
N VAL A 83 15.65 0.12 5.58
CA VAL A 83 14.54 -0.28 4.72
C VAL A 83 13.20 0.03 5.35
N LYS A 84 12.38 0.78 4.63
CA LYS A 84 10.98 1.09 4.98
C LYS A 84 10.04 0.72 3.84
N VAL A 85 8.83 0.34 4.18
CA VAL A 85 7.79 -0.04 3.23
C VAL A 85 6.51 0.69 3.56
N GLU A 86 5.93 1.35 2.57
CA GLU A 86 4.59 1.93 2.64
C GLU A 86 3.70 1.19 1.64
N MET A 87 2.47 0.91 2.02
CA MET A 87 1.45 0.36 1.11
C MET A 87 0.17 1.15 1.21
N LYS A 88 -0.50 1.34 0.07
CA LYS A 88 -1.78 2.04 -0.02
C LYS A 88 -2.71 1.29 -0.95
N LEU A 89 -3.96 1.12 -0.53
CA LEU A 89 -5.04 0.70 -1.41
C LEU A 89 -5.56 1.92 -2.17
N LEU A 90 -5.44 1.87 -3.48
CA LEU A 90 -5.86 2.94 -4.37
C LEU A 90 -7.09 2.50 -5.16
N PRO A 91 -8.15 3.32 -5.26
CA PRO A 91 -9.34 2.95 -6.03
C PRO A 91 -8.98 2.78 -7.51
N SER A 92 -9.45 1.72 -8.15
CA SER A 92 -9.25 1.48 -9.59
C SER A 92 -10.45 1.98 -10.37
N SER A 93 -10.20 2.71 -11.47
CA SER A 93 -11.22 3.06 -12.45
C SER A 93 -11.41 1.98 -13.51
N ARG A 94 -10.57 0.92 -13.50
CA ARG A 94 -10.64 -0.21 -14.43
C ARG A 94 -11.10 -1.44 -13.68
N GLN A 95 -11.96 -2.23 -14.31
CA GLN A 95 -12.22 -3.59 -13.84
C GLN A 95 -10.94 -4.42 -14.04
N LEU A 96 -10.35 -4.83 -12.94
CA LEU A 96 -9.17 -5.69 -12.95
C LEU A 96 -9.62 -7.16 -12.95
N ALA A 97 -8.99 -7.99 -13.78
CA ALA A 97 -9.45 -9.37 -14.04
C ALA A 97 -9.61 -10.23 -12.78
N ASP A 98 -8.82 -9.99 -11.76
CA ASP A 98 -8.70 -10.83 -10.55
C ASP A 98 -8.91 -10.08 -9.25
N SER A 99 -9.36 -8.84 -9.26
CA SER A 99 -9.64 -8.10 -8.03
C SER A 99 -10.84 -7.17 -8.16
N ALA A 100 -11.51 -6.95 -7.03
CA ALA A 100 -12.43 -5.83 -6.89
C ALA A 100 -11.63 -4.54 -6.76
N ASP A 101 -12.01 -3.54 -7.48
CA ASP A 101 -11.90 -2.10 -7.34
C ASP A 101 -10.64 -1.44 -6.72
N ASN A 102 -9.60 -2.17 -6.30
CA ASN A 102 -8.42 -1.58 -5.68
C ASN A 102 -7.10 -2.07 -6.28
N VAL A 103 -6.15 -1.14 -6.38
CA VAL A 103 -4.74 -1.37 -6.69
C VAL A 103 -3.93 -1.23 -5.41
N VAL A 104 -3.04 -2.17 -5.14
CA VAL A 104 -2.07 -2.07 -4.06
C VAL A 104 -0.84 -1.34 -4.59
N CYS A 105 -0.59 -0.15 -4.10
CA CYS A 105 0.65 0.59 -4.35
C CYS A 105 1.64 0.29 -3.23
N VAL A 106 2.81 -0.22 -3.58
CA VAL A 106 3.91 -0.51 -2.66
C VAL A 106 5.06 0.43 -2.96
N VAL A 107 5.48 1.19 -1.95
CA VAL A 107 6.69 2.02 -1.97
C VAL A 107 7.69 1.40 -1.03
N MET A 108 8.81 0.97 -1.56
CA MET A 108 9.95 0.50 -0.77
C MET A 108 11.06 1.53 -0.86
N THR A 109 11.46 2.06 0.29
CA THR A 109 12.57 3.01 0.42
C THR A 109 13.72 2.31 1.11
N TYR A 110 14.91 2.37 0.53
CA TYR A 110 16.09 1.68 1.02
C TYR A 110 17.35 2.54 0.89
N GLY A 111 18.34 2.20 1.68
CA GLY A 111 19.61 2.90 1.78
C GLY A 111 19.63 3.94 2.90
N LYS A 112 20.84 4.25 3.37
CA LYS A 112 21.07 5.34 4.33
C LYS A 112 21.61 6.57 3.59
N GLN A 113 22.48 6.36 2.61
CA GLN A 113 23.04 7.41 1.74
C GLN A 113 23.76 6.76 0.55
N PRO A 114 23.28 6.89 -0.70
CA PRO A 114 22.02 7.55 -1.07
C PRO A 114 20.77 6.76 -0.62
N ILE A 115 19.66 7.49 -0.46
CA ILE A 115 18.34 6.88 -0.22
C ILE A 115 17.66 6.74 -1.58
N GLU A 116 17.09 5.58 -1.85
CA GLU A 116 16.38 5.27 -3.09
C GLU A 116 14.98 4.73 -2.78
N SER A 117 14.06 4.94 -3.70
CA SER A 117 12.71 4.39 -3.60
C SER A 117 12.32 3.64 -4.85
N LYS A 118 11.58 2.55 -4.66
CA LYS A 118 10.93 1.79 -5.72
C LYS A 118 9.42 1.78 -5.49
N VAL A 119 8.66 2.10 -6.54
CA VAL A 119 7.20 2.01 -6.53
C VAL A 119 6.76 0.86 -7.41
N THR A 120 5.91 -0.01 -6.88
CA THR A 120 5.36 -1.16 -7.60
C THR A 120 3.85 -1.20 -7.38
N LEU A 121 3.10 -1.56 -8.42
CA LEU A 121 1.65 -1.69 -8.37
C LEU A 121 1.26 -3.16 -8.51
N TYR A 122 0.24 -3.57 -7.75
CA TYR A 122 -0.34 -4.91 -7.79
C TYR A 122 -1.86 -4.83 -7.77
N THR A 123 -2.51 -5.90 -8.20
CA THR A 123 -3.92 -6.13 -7.85
C THR A 123 -4.03 -6.48 -6.35
N SER A 124 -5.24 -6.45 -5.78
CA SER A 124 -5.47 -6.91 -4.39
C SER A 124 -5.16 -8.40 -4.17
N LYS A 125 -4.97 -9.18 -5.26
CA LYS A 125 -4.49 -10.57 -5.24
C LYS A 125 -2.99 -10.71 -5.54
N TRP A 126 -2.25 -9.60 -5.49
CA TRP A 126 -0.80 -9.55 -5.68
C TRP A 126 -0.31 -9.91 -7.08
N THR A 127 -1.15 -9.84 -8.10
CA THR A 127 -0.71 -9.89 -9.49
C THR A 127 -0.03 -8.57 -9.86
N PRO A 128 1.22 -8.58 -10.35
CA PRO A 128 1.91 -7.35 -10.73
C PRO A 128 1.19 -6.59 -11.83
N LEU A 129 1.12 -5.27 -11.69
CA LEU A 129 0.56 -4.36 -12.68
C LEU A 129 1.67 -3.52 -13.33
N PRO A 130 1.57 -3.21 -14.62
CA PRO A 130 2.53 -2.33 -15.28
C PRO A 130 2.43 -0.91 -14.68
N SER A 131 3.58 -0.29 -14.42
CA SER A 131 3.67 1.10 -14.00
C SER A 131 4.52 1.89 -14.99
N SER A 132 4.00 3.05 -15.41
CA SER A 132 4.76 4.02 -16.21
C SER A 132 5.57 5.00 -15.35
N LEU A 133 5.39 4.94 -14.01
CA LEU A 133 6.09 5.82 -13.09
C LEU A 133 7.58 5.47 -13.05
N LYS A 134 8.40 6.45 -13.43
CA LYS A 134 9.87 6.36 -13.33
C LYS A 134 10.31 7.24 -12.16
N ILE A 135 10.95 6.61 -11.19
CA ILE A 135 11.63 7.32 -10.09
C ILE A 135 13.12 7.36 -10.46
N THR A 136 13.70 8.55 -10.42
CA THR A 136 15.13 8.74 -10.70
C THR A 136 15.96 8.54 -9.43
N SER A 137 17.24 8.27 -9.57
CA SER A 137 18.19 8.31 -8.45
C SER A 137 18.09 9.66 -7.72
N ASN A 138 18.18 9.64 -6.39
CA ASN A 138 18.00 10.79 -5.50
C ASN A 138 16.54 11.29 -5.35
N GLU A 139 15.54 10.54 -5.83
CA GLU A 139 14.15 10.79 -5.54
C GLU A 139 13.65 9.78 -4.50
N VAL A 140 13.08 10.30 -3.42
CA VAL A 140 12.43 9.49 -2.37
C VAL A 140 10.92 9.61 -2.54
N ALA A 141 10.26 8.48 -2.70
CA ALA A 141 8.82 8.40 -2.81
C ALA A 141 8.18 8.17 -1.44
N SER A 142 7.01 8.75 -1.20
CA SER A 142 6.20 8.50 0.00
C SER A 142 4.71 8.61 -0.32
N LEU A 143 3.91 7.70 0.22
CA LEU A 143 2.46 7.66 0.06
C LEU A 143 1.78 8.52 1.13
N SER A 144 0.71 9.21 0.76
CA SER A 144 -0.12 9.92 1.74
C SER A 144 -1.04 8.95 2.49
N ILE A 145 -1.11 9.06 3.81
CA ILE A 145 -2.05 8.31 4.64
C ILE A 145 -3.50 8.72 4.34
N SER A 146 -3.74 10.03 4.16
CA SER A 146 -5.08 10.62 4.09
C SER A 146 -5.61 10.84 2.67
N SER A 147 -4.77 10.68 1.65
CA SER A 147 -5.14 10.95 0.27
C SER A 147 -4.50 9.97 -0.72
N ASN A 148 -5.05 9.88 -1.93
CA ASN A 148 -4.52 9.03 -2.98
C ASN A 148 -3.40 9.75 -3.76
N THR A 149 -2.37 10.20 -3.03
CA THR A 149 -1.24 10.94 -3.59
C THR A 149 0.08 10.27 -3.26
N LEU A 150 1.03 10.42 -4.18
CA LEU A 150 2.42 10.02 -4.04
C LEU A 150 3.29 11.28 -4.09
N SER A 151 4.09 11.50 -3.07
CA SER A 151 5.07 12.58 -3.02
C SER A 151 6.43 12.07 -3.45
N LEU A 152 7.08 12.81 -4.35
CA LEU A 152 8.47 12.57 -4.76
C LEU A 152 9.33 13.72 -4.25
N LYS A 153 10.24 13.43 -3.34
CA LYS A 153 11.20 14.37 -2.78
C LYS A 153 12.55 14.15 -3.42
N LYS A 154 13.06 15.15 -4.12
CA LYS A 154 14.38 15.15 -4.77
C LYS A 154 15.32 16.10 -4.06
N SER A 155 16.48 15.61 -3.62
CA SER A 155 17.56 16.43 -3.11
C SER A 155 18.57 16.70 -4.23
N PHE A 156 19.02 17.95 -4.35
CA PHE A 156 20.04 18.37 -5.32
C PHE A 156 20.88 19.52 -4.73
N ARG A 157 22.04 19.76 -5.30
CA ARG A 157 22.85 20.95 -4.95
C ARG A 157 22.66 22.01 -6.01
N ASN A 158 22.41 23.24 -5.57
CA ASN A 158 22.32 24.41 -6.46
C ASN A 158 23.70 24.91 -6.89
N GLU A 159 23.73 25.97 -7.71
CA GLU A 159 24.96 26.61 -8.23
C GLU A 159 25.88 27.13 -7.09
N GLU A 160 25.31 27.49 -5.94
CA GLU A 160 26.05 27.89 -4.74
C GLU A 160 26.51 26.72 -3.86
N ASN A 161 26.38 25.47 -4.34
CA ASN A 161 26.70 24.24 -3.62
C ASN A 161 25.87 24.03 -2.33
N LYS A 162 24.72 24.71 -2.21
CA LYS A 162 23.75 24.50 -1.12
C LYS A 162 22.81 23.36 -1.46
N GLU A 163 22.49 22.55 -0.45
CA GLU A 163 21.52 21.48 -0.61
C GLU A 163 20.09 22.05 -0.69
N GLU A 164 19.40 21.75 -1.76
CA GLU A 164 18.01 22.11 -1.99
C GLU A 164 17.14 20.88 -2.17
N GLN A 165 15.85 21.02 -1.88
CA GLN A 165 14.89 19.95 -2.01
C GLN A 165 13.71 20.41 -2.85
N ARG A 166 13.33 19.57 -3.82
CA ARG A 166 12.10 19.75 -4.61
C ARG A 166 11.12 18.67 -4.23
N LEU A 167 9.89 19.08 -3.87
CA LEU A 167 8.77 18.20 -3.66
C LEU A 167 7.87 18.23 -4.90
N THR A 168 7.54 17.06 -5.43
CA THR A 168 6.56 16.89 -6.50
C THR A 168 5.47 15.98 -5.98
N THR A 169 4.20 16.41 -6.02
CA THR A 169 3.06 15.59 -5.64
C THR A 169 2.38 15.08 -6.90
N LEU A 170 2.10 13.79 -6.92
CA LEU A 170 1.37 13.10 -7.99
C LEU A 170 0.04 12.64 -7.43
N LYS A 171 -1.04 12.81 -8.18
CA LYS A 171 -2.38 12.30 -7.83
C LYS A 171 -2.71 11.03 -8.58
N TRP A 172 -3.32 10.11 -7.88
CA TRP A 172 -3.87 8.89 -8.48
C TRP A 172 -5.20 9.19 -9.18
N ASN A 173 -5.32 8.83 -10.45
CA ASN A 173 -6.53 9.06 -11.26
C ASN A 173 -7.38 7.79 -11.47
N GLY A 174 -7.07 6.71 -10.75
CA GLY A 174 -7.72 5.41 -10.91
C GLY A 174 -6.93 4.44 -11.80
N CYS A 175 -5.86 4.89 -12.46
CA CYS A 175 -5.02 4.05 -13.34
C CYS A 175 -3.53 4.30 -13.16
N ILE A 176 -3.14 5.57 -13.06
CA ILE A 176 -1.74 6.01 -12.97
C ILE A 176 -1.61 7.23 -12.05
N PHE A 177 -0.39 7.47 -11.58
CA PHE A 177 -0.05 8.71 -10.91
C PHE A 177 0.29 9.81 -11.94
N ASN A 178 -0.37 10.95 -11.86
CA ASN A 178 -0.15 12.11 -12.71
C ASN A 178 0.26 13.33 -11.89
N LYS A 179 1.02 14.23 -12.51
CA LYS A 179 1.17 15.61 -11.99
C LYS A 179 -0.16 16.34 -12.16
N ASP A 180 -0.49 17.18 -11.21
CA ASP A 180 -1.53 18.19 -11.37
C ASP A 180 -1.11 19.22 -12.40
#